data_942572c63b37bd3ce6deba83c7159d52
#
_entry.id   942572c63b37bd3ce6deba83c7159d52
#
_cell.length_a   1.000
_cell.length_b   1.000
_cell.length_c   1.000
_cell.angle_alpha   90.00
_cell.angle_beta   90.00
_cell.angle_gamma   90.00
#
_symmetry.space_group_name_H-M   'P 1'
#
loop_
_entity.id
_entity.type
_entity.pdbx_description
1 polymer ?
#
loop_
_entity_poly.entity_id
_entity_poly.type
_entity_poly.pdbx_seq_one_letter_code
_entity_poly.pdbx_strand_id
1 'polypeptide(L)'
;MNKTLIATLLCCCALTACSKPTQNVELNAATTDTKVASSAEIDSAHNGQNSLDWAGDYQGTLPCADCEGIKTLLVLNADSTYHLTETYLGKGDHNPFESAGKFSFDKSGSVITLDKNGDQRKYFIAENQLYALDQEGKKIQGNLAEHYILNKAIN
;
A
#
# COMPACT_ATOMS: atom_id res chain seq x y z
N MET A 1 7.85 42.16 -25.31
CA MET A 1 7.41 43.55 -24.97
C MET A 1 5.94 43.45 -24.61
N ASN A 2 5.62 43.47 -23.36
CA ASN A 2 4.56 44.25 -22.70
C ASN A 2 4.53 43.89 -21.20
N LYS A 3 5.02 44.88 -20.48
CA LYS A 3 4.91 44.97 -19.01
C LYS A 3 3.52 45.49 -18.68
N THR A 4 2.84 44.91 -17.71
CA THR A 4 1.78 45.59 -16.95
C THR A 4 1.88 45.24 -15.49
N LEU A 5 2.37 46.23 -14.76
CA LEU A 5 2.26 46.42 -13.30
C LEU A 5 0.87 46.93 -12.96
N ILE A 6 0.25 46.48 -11.88
CA ILE A 6 -0.73 47.18 -11.01
C ILE A 6 -0.85 46.32 -9.75
N ALA A 7 -0.36 46.73 -8.63
CA ALA A 7 -0.74 47.69 -7.61
C ALA A 7 -1.57 47.05 -6.49
N THR A 8 -0.91 46.95 -5.35
CA THR A 8 -1.32 47.09 -3.93
C THR A 8 -2.80 47.23 -3.61
N LEU A 9 -3.30 46.41 -2.67
CA LEU A 9 -4.26 46.86 -1.68
C LEU A 9 -3.99 46.19 -0.31
N LEU A 10 -3.56 47.07 0.58
CA LEU A 10 -3.38 46.90 2.01
C LEU A 10 -4.77 47.05 2.70
N CYS A 11 -5.22 46.09 3.47
CA CYS A 11 -6.36 46.30 4.38
C CYS A 11 -6.05 45.71 5.76
N CYS A 12 -5.74 46.65 6.65
CA CYS A 12 -5.74 46.50 8.11
C CYS A 12 -7.18 46.54 8.63
N CYS A 13 -7.56 45.66 9.57
CA CYS A 13 -8.54 45.90 10.65
C CYS A 13 -8.46 44.73 11.61
N ALA A 14 -7.98 44.92 12.76
CA ALA A 14 -8.50 45.44 14.02
C ALA A 14 -8.87 44.28 15.00
N LEU A 15 -8.20 44.39 16.12
CA LEU A 15 -8.32 43.69 17.40
C LEU A 15 -9.74 43.71 17.98
N THR A 16 -10.22 42.57 18.46
CA THR A 16 -11.15 42.56 19.59
C THR A 16 -10.72 41.54 20.63
N ALA A 17 -10.24 42.06 21.72
CA ALA A 17 -10.06 41.36 22.99
C ALA A 17 -11.42 41.28 23.72
N CYS A 18 -11.76 40.11 24.28
CA CYS A 18 -12.76 39.97 25.33
C CYS A 18 -12.31 38.95 26.36
N SER A 19 -11.91 39.48 27.44
CA SER A 19 -12.07 39.25 28.89
C SER A 19 -12.51 37.89 29.39
N LYS A 20 -11.72 37.41 30.39
CA LYS A 20 -12.03 36.41 31.41
C LYS A 20 -13.24 36.77 32.27
N PRO A 21 -13.87 35.78 32.91
CA PRO A 21 -14.01 35.83 34.35
C PRO A 21 -13.33 34.67 35.07
N THR A 22 -12.66 35.02 36.11
CA THR A 22 -12.07 34.24 37.19
C THR A 22 -13.17 33.61 38.04
N GLN A 23 -13.08 32.30 38.28
CA GLN A 23 -13.59 31.72 39.52
C GLN A 23 -12.61 30.67 40.04
N ASN A 24 -12.04 30.98 41.19
CA ASN A 24 -11.33 30.07 42.07
C ASN A 24 -12.31 29.04 42.63
N VAL A 25 -11.95 27.76 42.51
CA VAL A 25 -12.22 26.76 43.54
C VAL A 25 -11.00 25.85 43.63
N GLU A 26 -10.39 25.92 44.78
CA GLU A 26 -9.32 25.07 45.29
C GLU A 26 -9.90 23.68 45.62
N LEU A 27 -9.29 22.59 45.23
CA LEU A 27 -8.75 21.51 46.06
C LEU A 27 -8.39 20.26 45.27
N ASN A 28 -7.11 19.90 45.34
CA ASN A 28 -6.52 18.57 45.36
C ASN A 28 -6.99 17.46 44.35
N ALA A 29 -6.11 17.11 43.47
CA ALA A 29 -5.50 15.75 43.42
C ALA A 29 -4.57 15.68 42.24
N ALA A 30 -3.38 15.21 42.45
CA ALA A 30 -2.38 14.89 41.44
C ALA A 30 -2.95 13.94 40.37
N THR A 31 -2.95 14.40 39.14
CA THR A 31 -3.06 13.49 38.01
C THR A 31 -2.01 13.94 36.99
N THR A 32 -1.00 13.15 36.88
CA THR A 32 0.08 13.19 35.91
C THR A 32 -0.55 13.21 34.53
N ASP A 33 -0.50 14.34 33.81
CA ASP A 33 -0.75 14.38 32.39
C ASP A 33 0.37 13.64 31.66
N THR A 34 0.17 12.35 31.49
CA THR A 34 0.92 11.58 30.53
C THR A 34 0.36 11.92 29.16
N LYS A 35 0.99 12.87 28.48
CA LYS A 35 0.85 13.07 27.05
C LYS A 35 1.24 11.77 26.36
N VAL A 36 0.26 10.92 26.09
CA VAL A 36 0.43 9.74 25.24
C VAL A 36 0.63 10.27 23.82
N ALA A 37 1.89 10.49 23.45
CA ALA A 37 2.27 10.45 22.06
C ALA A 37 2.07 8.99 21.61
N SER A 38 0.92 8.72 20.99
CA SER A 38 0.69 7.47 20.26
C SER A 38 1.63 7.49 19.06
N SER A 39 2.88 7.08 19.27
CA SER A 39 3.63 6.41 18.24
C SER A 39 2.90 5.08 18.07
N ALA A 40 2.20 4.90 16.95
CA ALA A 40 1.78 3.58 16.52
C ALA A 40 3.08 2.78 16.31
N GLU A 41 3.51 2.08 17.34
CA GLU A 41 4.49 1.00 17.19
C GLU A 41 3.83 0.00 16.26
N ILE A 42 4.43 -0.17 15.07
CA ILE A 42 4.04 -1.23 14.17
C ILE A 42 4.32 -2.50 14.95
N ASP A 43 3.26 -3.19 15.36
CA ASP A 43 3.35 -4.49 16.03
C ASP A 43 3.96 -5.48 15.04
N SER A 44 5.28 -5.62 15.09
CA SER A 44 6.04 -6.53 14.23
C SER A 44 5.83 -8.00 14.62
N ALA A 45 5.13 -8.27 15.74
CA ALA A 45 4.88 -9.62 16.22
C ALA A 45 3.72 -10.30 15.45
N HIS A 46 2.81 -9.52 14.86
CA HIS A 46 1.65 -10.03 14.12
C HIS A 46 1.55 -9.33 12.75
N ASN A 47 2.28 -9.81 11.77
CA ASN A 47 2.27 -9.30 10.41
C ASN A 47 2.03 -10.44 9.39
N GLY A 48 1.85 -10.09 8.12
CA GLY A 48 1.57 -11.08 7.07
C GLY A 48 2.62 -12.18 6.96
N GLN A 49 3.89 -11.87 7.20
CA GLN A 49 4.98 -12.84 7.15
C GLN A 49 4.90 -13.90 8.25
N ASN A 50 4.46 -13.51 9.46
CA ASN A 50 4.48 -14.38 10.64
C ASN A 50 3.13 -15.02 10.97
N SER A 51 2.02 -14.41 10.51
CA SER A 51 0.67 -14.75 10.93
C SER A 51 -0.16 -15.40 9.84
N LEU A 52 0.23 -15.24 8.57
CA LEU A 52 -0.49 -15.79 7.43
C LEU A 52 0.25 -16.96 6.80
N ASP A 53 -0.50 -17.93 6.31
CA ASP A 53 0.01 -18.98 5.41
C ASP A 53 0.14 -18.39 3.99
N TRP A 54 1.20 -17.61 3.79
CA TRP A 54 1.43 -16.90 2.54
C TRP A 54 2.13 -17.72 1.46
N ALA A 55 2.81 -18.81 1.78
CA ALA A 55 3.42 -19.67 0.77
C ALA A 55 2.34 -20.41 -0.02
N GLY A 56 2.49 -20.50 -1.33
CA GLY A 56 1.54 -21.20 -2.20
C GLY A 56 1.35 -20.55 -3.55
N ASP A 57 0.35 -21.04 -4.29
CA ASP A 57 0.06 -20.65 -5.66
C ASP A 57 -1.05 -19.61 -5.68
N TYR A 58 -0.81 -18.48 -6.33
CA TYR A 58 -1.77 -17.39 -6.47
C TYR A 58 -2.08 -17.12 -7.93
N GLN A 59 -3.35 -17.04 -8.28
CA GLN A 59 -3.77 -16.86 -9.66
C GLN A 59 -4.86 -15.80 -9.82
N GLY A 60 -4.85 -15.16 -10.98
CA GLY A 60 -5.84 -14.15 -11.37
C GLY A 60 -5.60 -13.66 -12.78
N THR A 61 -6.49 -12.77 -13.23
CA THR A 61 -6.30 -12.06 -14.50
C THR A 61 -6.14 -10.58 -14.18
N LEU A 62 -4.92 -10.08 -14.32
CA LEU A 62 -4.60 -8.68 -14.08
C LEU A 62 -4.96 -7.82 -15.30
N PRO A 63 -5.32 -6.54 -15.12
CA PRO A 63 -5.60 -5.63 -16.21
C PRO A 63 -4.39 -5.43 -17.14
N CYS A 64 -4.69 -5.22 -18.40
CA CYS A 64 -3.73 -4.97 -19.45
C CYS A 64 -4.14 -3.71 -20.23
N ALA A 65 -3.19 -2.90 -20.66
CA ALA A 65 -3.46 -1.68 -21.39
C ALA A 65 -3.86 -1.91 -22.85
N ASP A 66 -3.35 -2.97 -23.46
CA ASP A 66 -3.46 -3.26 -24.91
C ASP A 66 -3.79 -4.72 -25.20
N CYS A 67 -4.35 -5.44 -24.21
CA CYS A 67 -4.81 -6.82 -24.34
C CYS A 67 -6.06 -7.06 -23.47
N GLU A 68 -6.68 -8.22 -23.58
CA GLU A 68 -7.89 -8.57 -22.81
C GLU A 68 -7.60 -8.78 -21.32
N GLY A 69 -6.34 -9.03 -20.96
CA GLY A 69 -5.88 -9.22 -19.60
C GLY A 69 -4.59 -10.04 -19.58
N ILE A 70 -3.97 -10.12 -18.40
CA ILE A 70 -2.78 -10.94 -18.17
C ILE A 70 -3.16 -12.04 -17.18
N LYS A 71 -3.34 -13.27 -17.68
CA LYS A 71 -3.51 -14.44 -16.82
C LYS A 71 -2.19 -14.67 -16.09
N THR A 72 -2.22 -14.50 -14.79
CA THR A 72 -1.05 -14.51 -13.91
C THR A 72 -1.13 -15.69 -12.94
N LEU A 73 -0.06 -16.45 -12.84
CA LEU A 73 0.20 -17.44 -11.79
C LEU A 73 1.49 -17.04 -11.08
N LEU A 74 1.41 -16.75 -9.80
CA LEU A 74 2.55 -16.43 -8.94
C LEU A 74 2.65 -17.47 -7.83
N VAL A 75 3.69 -18.29 -7.88
CA VAL A 75 4.03 -19.27 -6.84
C VAL A 75 5.01 -18.64 -5.88
N LEU A 76 4.68 -18.61 -4.60
CA LEU A 76 5.55 -18.13 -3.52
C LEU A 76 6.01 -19.34 -2.68
N ASN A 77 7.33 -19.54 -2.60
CA ASN A 77 7.93 -20.61 -1.81
C ASN A 77 8.36 -20.10 -0.43
N ALA A 78 8.32 -20.98 0.57
CA ALA A 78 8.69 -20.66 1.95
C ALA A 78 10.16 -20.20 2.12
N ASP A 79 11.02 -20.51 1.16
CA ASP A 79 12.43 -20.09 1.10
C ASP A 79 12.63 -18.69 0.49
N SER A 80 11.54 -17.93 0.29
CA SER A 80 11.53 -16.61 -0.33
C SER A 80 11.94 -16.60 -1.81
N THR A 81 11.75 -17.72 -2.51
CA THR A 81 11.82 -17.77 -3.97
C THR A 81 10.43 -17.71 -4.58
N TYR A 82 10.34 -17.30 -5.85
CA TYR A 82 9.08 -17.27 -6.58
C TYR A 82 9.25 -17.84 -8.01
N HIS A 83 8.13 -18.28 -8.57
CA HIS A 83 7.95 -18.53 -9.98
C HIS A 83 6.72 -17.77 -10.47
N LEU A 84 6.87 -16.97 -11.51
CA LEU A 84 5.82 -16.13 -12.08
C LEU A 84 5.60 -16.57 -13.54
N THR A 85 4.36 -16.91 -13.88
CA THR A 85 3.94 -17.25 -15.24
C THR A 85 2.84 -16.29 -15.67
N GLU A 86 3.00 -15.65 -16.82
CA GLU A 86 2.08 -14.68 -17.37
C GLU A 86 1.70 -15.01 -18.81
N THR A 87 0.41 -15.03 -19.11
CA THR A 87 -0.12 -15.21 -20.45
C THR A 87 -0.97 -14.02 -20.84
N TYR A 88 -0.61 -13.35 -21.93
CA TYR A 88 -1.34 -12.18 -22.45
C TYR A 88 -2.52 -12.66 -23.27
N LEU A 89 -3.74 -12.38 -22.79
CA LEU A 89 -4.99 -12.78 -23.43
C LEU A 89 -5.31 -11.86 -24.61
N GLY A 90 -5.91 -12.42 -25.69
CA GLY A 90 -6.26 -11.63 -26.88
C GLY A 90 -5.08 -11.27 -27.79
N LYS A 91 -3.87 -11.65 -27.44
CA LYS A 91 -2.71 -11.60 -28.32
C LYS A 91 -2.54 -12.97 -28.99
N GLY A 92 -2.24 -12.98 -30.29
CA GLY A 92 -2.21 -14.21 -31.10
C GLY A 92 -1.19 -15.27 -30.67
N ASP A 93 -0.21 -14.89 -29.88
CA ASP A 93 0.76 -15.79 -29.26
C ASP A 93 0.35 -16.06 -27.82
N HIS A 94 -0.04 -17.30 -27.54
CA HIS A 94 -0.46 -17.74 -26.20
C HIS A 94 0.69 -18.32 -25.37
N ASN A 95 1.95 -18.12 -25.80
CA ASN A 95 3.08 -18.61 -25.04
C ASN A 95 3.19 -17.85 -23.71
N PRO A 96 3.34 -18.56 -22.57
CA PRO A 96 3.54 -17.92 -21.31
C PRO A 96 4.93 -17.29 -21.22
N PHE A 97 5.00 -16.13 -20.59
CA PHE A 97 6.24 -15.54 -20.12
C PHE A 97 6.51 -16.06 -18.71
N GLU A 98 7.71 -16.58 -18.49
CA GLU A 98 8.09 -17.14 -17.21
C GLU A 98 9.27 -16.37 -16.64
N SER A 99 9.18 -16.06 -15.35
CA SER A 99 10.29 -15.51 -14.58
C SER A 99 10.37 -16.17 -13.21
N ALA A 100 11.58 -16.29 -12.69
CA ALA A 100 11.82 -16.83 -11.37
C ALA A 100 12.93 -16.05 -10.68
N GLY A 101 12.89 -16.02 -9.35
CA GLY A 101 13.86 -15.27 -8.58
C GLY A 101 13.56 -15.32 -7.09
N LYS A 102 13.97 -14.25 -6.40
CA LYS A 102 13.74 -14.07 -4.96
C LYS A 102 12.86 -12.89 -4.71
N PHE A 103 12.12 -12.94 -3.61
CA PHE A 103 11.40 -11.79 -3.10
C PHE A 103 11.85 -11.45 -1.68
N SER A 104 11.56 -10.25 -1.24
CA SER A 104 11.83 -9.79 0.11
C SER A 104 10.58 -9.14 0.69
N PHE A 105 10.41 -9.31 2.00
CA PHE A 105 9.39 -8.58 2.76
C PHE A 105 9.87 -7.17 3.07
N ASP A 106 8.93 -6.23 3.13
CA ASP A 106 9.15 -4.91 3.67
C ASP A 106 9.26 -4.95 5.21
N LYS A 107 9.54 -3.80 5.82
CA LYS A 107 9.67 -3.69 7.29
C LYS A 107 8.37 -4.02 8.04
N SER A 108 7.22 -3.87 7.40
CA SER A 108 5.93 -4.22 7.99
C SER A 108 5.66 -5.72 7.95
N GLY A 109 6.39 -6.49 7.14
CA GLY A 109 6.14 -7.90 6.90
C GLY A 109 4.84 -8.19 6.17
N SER A 110 4.25 -7.20 5.51
CA SER A 110 2.97 -7.32 4.83
C SER A 110 3.05 -7.09 3.32
N VAL A 111 4.16 -6.55 2.84
CA VAL A 111 4.42 -6.34 1.41
C VAL A 111 5.64 -7.12 0.98
N ILE A 112 5.50 -7.87 -0.10
CA ILE A 112 6.63 -8.50 -0.78
C ILE A 112 7.01 -7.70 -2.02
N THR A 113 8.30 -7.69 -2.33
CA THR A 113 8.85 -7.12 -3.56
C THR A 113 9.66 -8.21 -4.27
N LEU A 114 9.30 -8.51 -5.50
CA LEU A 114 10.06 -9.41 -6.37
C LEU A 114 11.40 -8.75 -6.75
N ASP A 115 12.38 -9.55 -7.09
CA ASP A 115 13.65 -9.04 -7.59
C ASP A 115 13.52 -8.45 -9.02
N LYS A 116 14.67 -8.12 -9.63
CA LYS A 116 14.69 -7.54 -10.98
C LYS A 116 14.10 -8.46 -12.06
N ASN A 117 14.15 -9.77 -11.88
CA ASN A 117 13.60 -10.71 -12.83
C ASN A 117 12.06 -10.66 -12.87
N GLY A 118 11.42 -10.22 -11.78
CA GLY A 118 9.99 -9.98 -11.68
C GLY A 118 9.63 -8.51 -11.74
N ASP A 119 10.46 -7.68 -12.38
CA ASP A 119 10.24 -6.22 -12.56
C ASP A 119 10.04 -5.45 -11.26
N GLN A 120 10.57 -5.96 -10.14
CA GLN A 120 10.42 -5.36 -8.81
C GLN A 120 8.95 -5.15 -8.42
N ARG A 121 8.04 -5.96 -8.94
CA ARG A 121 6.61 -5.89 -8.62
C ARG A 121 6.38 -6.12 -7.15
N LYS A 122 5.39 -5.42 -6.63
CA LYS A 122 5.03 -5.45 -5.22
C LYS A 122 3.65 -6.04 -5.02
N TYR A 123 3.50 -6.83 -3.98
CA TYR A 123 2.22 -7.43 -3.61
C TYR A 123 2.01 -7.28 -2.10
N PHE A 124 0.82 -6.84 -1.72
CA PHE A 124 0.38 -6.87 -0.33
C PHE A 124 -0.21 -8.24 -0.04
N ILE A 125 0.26 -8.87 1.03
CA ILE A 125 -0.21 -10.19 1.48
C ILE A 125 -1.43 -10.02 2.35
N ALA A 126 -2.50 -10.73 1.99
CA ALA A 126 -3.71 -10.88 2.78
C ALA A 126 -4.04 -12.37 2.93
N GLU A 127 -5.04 -12.68 3.72
CA GLU A 127 -5.49 -14.06 3.87
C GLU A 127 -6.02 -14.60 2.54
N ASN A 128 -5.36 -15.63 2.03
CA ASN A 128 -5.68 -16.30 0.76
C ASN A 128 -5.65 -15.39 -0.50
N GLN A 129 -5.03 -14.22 -0.40
CA GLN A 129 -4.99 -13.26 -1.50
C GLN A 129 -3.68 -12.47 -1.54
N LEU A 130 -3.29 -12.07 -2.74
CA LEU A 130 -2.27 -11.05 -2.98
C LEU A 130 -2.89 -9.88 -3.74
N TYR A 131 -2.69 -8.67 -3.26
CA TYR A 131 -3.07 -7.46 -3.97
C TYR A 131 -1.86 -6.92 -4.73
N ALA A 132 -1.91 -6.90 -6.04
CA ALA A 132 -0.90 -6.23 -6.83
C ALA A 132 -0.91 -4.72 -6.51
N LEU A 133 0.26 -4.17 -6.23
CA LEU A 133 0.43 -2.77 -5.84
C LEU A 133 0.97 -1.96 -7.03
N ASP A 134 0.83 -0.65 -6.94
CA ASP A 134 1.49 0.27 -7.86
C ASP A 134 3.02 0.33 -7.60
N GLN A 135 3.73 1.11 -8.39
CA GLN A 135 5.19 1.25 -8.26
C GLN A 135 5.60 1.86 -6.92
N GLU A 136 4.76 2.70 -6.33
CA GLU A 136 4.96 3.31 -5.01
C GLU A 136 4.64 2.35 -3.85
N GLY A 137 4.08 1.17 -4.16
CA GLY A 137 3.67 0.18 -3.16
C GLY A 137 2.32 0.45 -2.52
N LYS A 138 1.45 1.19 -3.20
CA LYS A 138 0.09 1.47 -2.75
C LYS A 138 -0.91 0.55 -3.42
N LYS A 139 -1.98 0.21 -2.72
CA LYS A 139 -3.11 -0.52 -3.31
C LYS A 139 -3.79 0.32 -4.37
N ILE A 140 -4.07 -0.30 -5.52
CA ILE A 140 -4.86 0.32 -6.59
C ILE A 140 -6.25 0.65 -6.04
N GLN A 141 -6.73 1.84 -6.36
CA GLN A 141 -8.03 2.35 -5.93
C GLN A 141 -9.01 2.49 -7.10
N GLY A 142 -10.30 2.61 -6.79
CA GLY A 142 -11.35 2.82 -7.78
C GLY A 142 -11.94 1.54 -8.35
N ASN A 143 -12.67 1.66 -9.46
CA ASN A 143 -13.51 0.59 -10.03
C ASN A 143 -12.73 -0.64 -10.51
N LEU A 144 -11.43 -0.51 -10.75
CA LEU A 144 -10.57 -1.61 -11.19
C LEU A 144 -9.84 -2.30 -10.03
N ALA A 145 -9.97 -1.84 -8.80
CA ALA A 145 -9.20 -2.34 -7.65
C ALA A 145 -9.32 -3.86 -7.48
N GLU A 146 -10.51 -4.42 -7.69
CA GLU A 146 -10.77 -5.85 -7.55
C GLU A 146 -10.10 -6.71 -8.63
N HIS A 147 -9.75 -6.11 -9.78
CA HIS A 147 -9.02 -6.80 -10.84
C HIS A 147 -7.51 -6.93 -10.57
N TYR A 148 -7.01 -6.30 -9.52
CA TYR A 148 -5.60 -6.38 -9.11
C TYR A 148 -5.38 -7.40 -7.98
N ILE A 149 -6.25 -8.40 -7.87
CA ILE A 149 -6.19 -9.44 -6.84
C ILE A 149 -5.83 -10.79 -7.47
N LEU A 150 -4.84 -11.46 -6.88
CA LEU A 150 -4.55 -12.85 -7.14
C LEU A 150 -5.07 -13.67 -5.96
N ASN A 151 -5.86 -14.70 -6.23
CA ASN A 151 -6.42 -15.56 -5.20
C ASN A 151 -5.55 -16.82 -5.03
N LYS A 152 -5.37 -17.27 -3.79
CA LYS A 152 -4.64 -18.50 -3.49
C LYS A 152 -5.42 -19.70 -4.04
N ALA A 153 -4.74 -20.57 -4.78
CA ALA A 153 -5.32 -21.84 -5.19
C ALA A 153 -5.48 -22.73 -3.96
N ILE A 154 -6.71 -23.15 -3.69
CA ILE A 154 -7.02 -24.10 -2.63
C ILE A 154 -6.89 -25.49 -3.27
N ASN A 155 -5.85 -26.23 -2.91
CA ASN A 155 -5.65 -27.62 -3.32
C ASN A 155 -6.32 -28.56 -2.34
#